data_5fe59f9f9ab95c2388ac33101eb70466
#
_entry.id   5fe59f9f9ab95c2388ac33101eb70466
#
_cell.length_a   1.000
_cell.length_b   1.000
_cell.length_c   1.000
_cell.angle_alpha   90.00
_cell.angle_beta   90.00
_cell.angle_gamma   90.00
#
_symmetry.space_group_name_H-M   'P 1'
#
loop_
_entity.id
_entity.type
_entity.pdbx_description
1 polymer ?
#
loop_
_entity_poly.entity_id
_entity_poly.type
_entity_poly.pdbx_seq_one_letter_code
_entity_poly.pdbx_strand_id
1 'polypeptide(L)'
;MFARQGVIGMLNDNPVYATIATGDLARARAFYEGTLGFSAEMEDPTGGVIYQSGGTRVLLYPSEFAGASQATVATWFVDDVEAIVTELAGKGVTFEQYDLPGLKTDERGIAKTGPFKGAWFKDPDGNILNVGQGPTS
;
A
#
# COMPACT_ATOMS: atom_id res chain seq x y z
N MET A 1 4.16 -16.22 16.81
CA MET A 1 3.67 -15.08 16.30
C MET A 1 4.58 -14.42 15.26
N PHE A 2 5.16 -13.28 15.49
CA PHE A 2 5.90 -12.61 14.42
C PHE A 2 7.37 -12.94 14.41
N ALA A 3 7.92 -13.45 15.50
CA ALA A 3 9.33 -13.81 15.61
C ALA A 3 9.50 -15.32 15.69
N ARG A 4 10.59 -15.81 15.14
CA ARG A 4 10.95 -17.21 15.26
C ARG A 4 11.56 -17.47 16.64
N GLN A 5 10.99 -18.42 17.37
CA GLN A 5 11.48 -18.75 18.70
C GLN A 5 12.84 -19.44 18.65
N GLY A 6 13.71 -19.07 19.58
CA GLY A 6 15.00 -19.70 19.75
C GLY A 6 16.01 -19.38 18.69
N VAL A 7 15.70 -18.44 17.79
CA VAL A 7 16.59 -18.03 16.71
C VAL A 7 16.81 -16.55 16.77
N ILE A 8 18.08 -16.15 16.83
CA ILE A 8 18.47 -14.74 16.70
C ILE A 8 19.01 -14.56 15.30
N GLY A 9 18.18 -14.03 14.41
CA GLY A 9 18.56 -13.78 13.03
C GLY A 9 18.91 -12.33 12.79
N MET A 10 19.50 -12.05 11.64
CA MET A 10 19.70 -10.70 11.16
C MET A 10 18.38 -10.17 10.61
N LEU A 11 18.33 -8.85 10.33
CA LEU A 11 17.09 -8.22 9.82
C LEU A 11 16.58 -8.89 8.55
N ASN A 12 17.49 -9.34 7.68
CA ASN A 12 17.09 -9.98 6.43
C ASN A 12 16.43 -11.35 6.61
N ASP A 13 16.51 -11.91 7.82
CA ASP A 13 15.82 -13.17 8.15
C ASP A 13 14.42 -12.94 8.70
N ASN A 14 14.03 -11.70 8.88
CA ASN A 14 12.76 -11.35 9.52
C ASN A 14 11.85 -10.64 8.54
N PRO A 15 10.52 -10.84 8.64
CA PRO A 15 9.59 -10.14 7.75
C PRO A 15 9.56 -8.64 8.05
N VAL A 16 9.41 -7.85 7.00
CA VAL A 16 9.19 -6.42 7.14
C VAL A 16 7.73 -6.10 6.81
N TYR A 17 7.11 -5.25 7.62
CA TYR A 17 5.73 -4.85 7.42
C TYR A 17 5.69 -3.40 6.98
N ALA A 18 4.84 -3.10 5.99
CA ALA A 18 4.54 -1.73 5.67
C ALA A 18 3.83 -1.11 6.87
N THR A 19 4.24 0.09 7.26
CA THR A 19 3.68 0.78 8.42
C THR A 19 3.14 2.12 7.96
N ILE A 20 1.82 2.30 8.07
CA ILE A 20 1.12 3.43 7.48
C ILE A 20 0.44 4.21 8.59
N ALA A 21 0.64 5.52 8.60
CA ALA A 21 0.09 6.40 9.62
C ALA A 21 -1.28 6.94 9.21
N THR A 22 -2.17 7.12 10.18
CA THR A 22 -3.46 7.76 9.96
C THR A 22 -3.76 8.77 11.06
N GLY A 23 -4.38 9.88 10.71
CA GLY A 23 -4.89 10.84 11.65
C GLY A 23 -6.34 10.56 12.08
N ASP A 24 -6.99 9.59 11.42
CA ASP A 24 -8.38 9.21 11.69
C ASP A 24 -8.53 7.72 11.39
N LEU A 25 -8.40 6.92 12.44
CA LEU A 25 -8.37 5.47 12.29
C LEU A 25 -9.67 4.92 11.67
N ALA A 26 -10.82 5.44 12.09
CA ALA A 26 -12.10 4.95 11.56
C ALA A 26 -12.21 5.21 10.05
N ARG A 27 -11.82 6.41 9.61
CA ARG A 27 -11.84 6.77 8.19
C ARG A 27 -10.85 5.92 7.40
N ALA A 28 -9.64 5.73 7.93
CA ALA A 28 -8.63 4.91 7.26
C ALA A 28 -9.08 3.45 7.15
N ARG A 29 -9.66 2.90 8.23
CA ARG A 29 -10.16 1.52 8.20
C ARG A 29 -11.26 1.34 7.16
N ALA A 30 -12.16 2.32 7.02
CA ALA A 30 -13.20 2.24 6.00
C ALA A 30 -12.59 2.13 4.60
N PHE A 31 -11.50 2.83 4.36
CA PHE A 31 -10.80 2.76 3.07
C PHE A 31 -10.06 1.43 2.89
N TYR A 32 -9.23 1.04 3.85
CA TYR A 32 -8.42 -0.17 3.72
C TYR A 32 -9.28 -1.43 3.73
N GLU A 33 -10.30 -1.48 4.55
CA GLU A 33 -11.19 -2.64 4.64
C GLU A 33 -12.27 -2.61 3.57
N GLY A 34 -12.94 -1.46 3.38
CA GLY A 34 -14.06 -1.35 2.45
C GLY A 34 -13.63 -1.19 0.99
N THR A 35 -12.70 -0.30 0.71
CA THR A 35 -12.28 -0.02 -0.66
C THR A 35 -11.19 -0.98 -1.12
N LEU A 36 -10.15 -1.20 -0.31
CA LEU A 36 -9.06 -2.09 -0.70
C LEU A 36 -9.32 -3.55 -0.35
N GLY A 37 -10.30 -3.84 0.49
CA GLY A 37 -10.70 -5.21 0.77
C GLY A 37 -9.82 -5.95 1.78
N PHE A 38 -9.07 -5.24 2.61
CA PHE A 38 -8.24 -5.87 3.63
C PHE A 38 -9.09 -6.40 4.78
N SER A 39 -8.62 -7.50 5.40
CA SER A 39 -9.23 -8.05 6.60
C SER A 39 -8.31 -7.83 7.77
N ALA A 40 -8.84 -7.28 8.86
CA ALA A 40 -8.06 -7.05 10.07
C ALA A 40 -7.71 -8.39 10.70
N GLU A 41 -6.42 -8.59 10.99
CA GLU A 41 -5.94 -9.78 11.67
C GLU A 41 -6.01 -9.57 13.18
N MET A 42 -5.60 -8.40 13.63
CA MET A 42 -5.68 -8.06 15.05
C MET A 42 -5.67 -6.54 15.22
N GLU A 43 -6.19 -6.10 16.36
CA GLU A 43 -6.10 -4.71 16.77
C GLU A 43 -4.94 -4.57 17.74
N ASP A 44 -4.12 -3.54 17.52
CA ASP A 44 -2.97 -3.25 18.36
C ASP A 44 -3.47 -2.53 19.63
N PRO A 45 -3.00 -2.91 20.81
CA PRO A 45 -3.37 -2.20 22.05
C PRO A 45 -3.06 -0.70 22.02
N THR A 46 -2.12 -0.26 21.18
CA THR A 46 -1.79 1.16 21.04
C THR A 46 -2.75 1.91 20.10
N GLY A 47 -3.77 1.24 19.60
CA GLY A 47 -4.81 1.85 18.78
C GLY A 47 -4.71 1.59 17.29
N GLY A 48 -3.69 0.84 16.84
CA GLY A 48 -3.54 0.49 15.43
C GLY A 48 -4.27 -0.79 15.05
N VAL A 49 -4.19 -1.14 13.77
CA VAL A 49 -4.75 -2.38 13.25
C VAL A 49 -3.74 -3.04 12.33
N ILE A 50 -3.67 -4.36 12.38
CA ILE A 50 -2.77 -5.15 11.55
C ILE A 50 -3.59 -5.92 10.53
N TYR A 51 -3.25 -5.74 9.26
CA TYR A 51 -3.89 -6.42 8.13
C TYR A 51 -2.95 -7.44 7.52
N GLN A 52 -3.51 -8.53 7.04
CA GLN A 52 -2.75 -9.46 6.20
C GLN A 52 -2.71 -8.95 4.77
N SER A 53 -1.58 -9.13 4.11
CA SER A 53 -1.40 -8.77 2.71
C SER A 53 -0.36 -9.71 2.07
N GLY A 54 -0.83 -10.65 1.27
CA GLY A 54 0.01 -11.52 0.45
C GLY A 54 1.19 -12.16 1.17
N GLY A 55 1.08 -12.77 2.27
CA GLY A 55 2.18 -13.41 3.00
C GLY A 55 2.96 -12.47 3.92
N THR A 56 2.62 -11.20 3.93
CA THR A 56 3.19 -10.24 4.87
C THR A 56 2.05 -9.49 5.55
N ARG A 57 2.34 -8.33 6.12
CA ARG A 57 1.33 -7.57 6.86
C ARG A 57 1.49 -6.08 6.66
N VAL A 58 0.40 -5.36 6.88
CA VAL A 58 0.39 -3.90 6.90
C VAL A 58 -0.08 -3.47 8.28
N LEU A 59 0.69 -2.59 8.91
CA LEU A 59 0.32 -1.99 10.19
C LEU A 59 -0.21 -0.58 9.93
N LEU A 60 -1.44 -0.33 10.32
CA LEU A 60 -2.05 0.99 10.26
C LEU A 60 -2.12 1.53 11.68
N TYR A 61 -1.54 2.72 11.92
CA TYR A 61 -1.42 3.23 13.28
C TYR A 61 -1.72 4.73 13.35
N PRO A 62 -2.22 5.21 14.50
CA PRO A 62 -2.51 6.64 14.64
C PRO A 62 -1.23 7.45 14.78
N SER A 63 -1.15 8.54 14.02
CA SER A 63 -0.04 9.50 14.10
C SER A 63 -0.46 10.83 13.53
N GLU A 64 -0.04 11.91 14.18
CA GLU A 64 -0.27 13.26 13.67
C GLU A 64 0.55 13.57 12.42
N PHE A 65 1.51 12.72 12.07
CA PHE A 65 2.34 12.91 10.88
C PHE A 65 1.81 12.17 9.66
N ALA A 66 0.59 11.65 9.72
CA ALA A 66 -0.03 10.96 8.60
C ALA A 66 -0.11 11.88 7.38
N GLY A 67 0.23 11.33 6.20
CA GLY A 67 0.14 12.07 4.95
C GLY A 67 1.19 13.15 4.75
N ALA A 68 2.16 13.26 5.65
CA ALA A 68 3.18 14.31 5.57
C ALA A 68 4.24 14.05 4.48
N SER A 69 4.43 12.79 4.09
CA SER A 69 5.41 12.44 3.08
C SER A 69 4.83 12.63 1.67
N GLN A 70 5.67 13.15 0.77
CA GLN A 70 5.32 13.19 -0.65
C GLN A 70 5.90 12.01 -1.42
N ALA A 71 6.48 11.05 -0.71
CA ALA A 71 7.03 9.84 -1.29
C ALA A 71 6.06 8.67 -1.12
N THR A 72 6.22 7.65 -1.97
CA THR A 72 5.47 6.41 -1.84
C THR A 72 5.81 5.73 -0.51
N VAL A 73 4.79 5.36 0.26
CA VAL A 73 4.98 4.74 1.56
C VAL A 73 4.81 3.21 1.53
N ALA A 74 4.12 2.69 0.52
CA ALA A 74 3.93 1.24 0.39
C ALA A 74 3.70 0.88 -1.07
N THR A 75 4.19 -0.28 -1.47
CA THR A 75 4.02 -0.80 -2.82
C THR A 75 3.51 -2.23 -2.74
N TRP A 76 2.43 -2.50 -3.45
CA TRP A 76 1.94 -3.86 -3.65
C TRP A 76 2.39 -4.33 -5.03
N PHE A 77 3.07 -5.45 -5.08
CA PHE A 77 3.43 -6.08 -6.36
C PHE A 77 2.30 -7.00 -6.78
N VAL A 78 1.75 -6.74 -7.96
CA VAL A 78 0.57 -7.44 -8.46
C VAL A 78 0.89 -8.07 -9.82
N ASP A 79 0.08 -9.04 -10.23
CA ASP A 79 0.26 -9.71 -11.50
C ASP A 79 -0.28 -8.88 -12.67
N ASP A 80 -1.25 -8.00 -12.43
CA ASP A 80 -1.92 -7.25 -13.48
C ASP A 80 -2.35 -5.88 -12.95
N VAL A 81 -1.49 -4.88 -13.17
CA VAL A 81 -1.77 -3.50 -12.74
C VAL A 81 -3.04 -2.96 -13.41
N GLU A 82 -3.25 -3.26 -14.69
CA GLU A 82 -4.41 -2.72 -15.41
C GLU A 82 -5.72 -3.22 -14.82
N ALA A 83 -5.78 -4.48 -14.42
CA ALA A 83 -6.96 -5.04 -13.77
C ALA A 83 -7.20 -4.42 -12.40
N ILE A 84 -6.13 -4.22 -11.61
CA ILE A 84 -6.25 -3.58 -10.30
C ILE A 84 -6.73 -2.13 -10.43
N VAL A 85 -6.19 -1.39 -11.39
CA VAL A 85 -6.62 0.00 -11.63
C VAL A 85 -8.09 0.06 -12.01
N THR A 86 -8.54 -0.85 -12.88
CA THR A 86 -9.95 -0.92 -13.28
C THR A 86 -10.84 -1.18 -12.07
N GLU A 87 -10.46 -2.15 -11.23
CA GLU A 87 -11.27 -2.50 -10.06
C GLU A 87 -11.32 -1.36 -9.05
N LEU A 88 -10.19 -0.79 -8.70
CA LEU A 88 -10.14 0.28 -7.70
C LEU A 88 -10.81 1.56 -8.20
N ALA A 89 -10.65 1.89 -9.47
CA ALA A 89 -11.34 3.04 -10.07
C ALA A 89 -12.85 2.85 -10.00
N GLY A 90 -13.33 1.63 -10.19
CA GLY A 90 -14.74 1.30 -10.05
C GLY A 90 -15.26 1.45 -8.62
N LYS A 91 -14.36 1.44 -7.65
CA LYS A 91 -14.71 1.65 -6.23
C LYS A 91 -14.47 3.10 -5.79
N GLY A 92 -14.20 4.00 -6.72
CA GLY A 92 -14.06 5.42 -6.43
C GLY A 92 -12.63 5.90 -6.19
N VAL A 93 -11.63 5.06 -6.38
CA VAL A 93 -10.23 5.47 -6.24
C VAL A 93 -9.83 6.30 -7.45
N THR A 94 -9.21 7.47 -7.20
CA THR A 94 -8.66 8.33 -8.24
C THR A 94 -7.15 8.11 -8.28
N PHE A 95 -6.64 7.71 -9.44
CA PHE A 95 -5.21 7.48 -9.60
C PHE A 95 -4.50 8.79 -9.93
N GLU A 96 -3.29 8.94 -9.38
CA GLU A 96 -2.46 10.11 -9.59
C GLU A 96 -1.96 10.15 -11.02
N GLN A 97 -1.75 11.35 -11.54
CA GLN A 97 -1.19 11.54 -12.87
C GLN A 97 0.12 12.29 -12.77
N TYR A 98 1.16 11.73 -13.35
CA TYR A 98 2.50 12.31 -13.31
C TYR A 98 2.98 12.56 -14.74
N ASP A 99 3.66 13.69 -14.92
CA ASP A 99 4.35 14.02 -16.16
C ASP A 99 5.70 14.60 -15.78
N LEU A 100 6.62 13.72 -15.38
CA LEU A 100 7.93 14.06 -14.87
C LEU A 100 8.98 13.35 -15.71
N PRO A 101 10.22 13.87 -15.73
CA PRO A 101 11.32 13.14 -16.38
C PRO A 101 11.42 11.72 -15.80
N GLY A 102 11.29 10.72 -16.66
CA GLY A 102 11.37 9.32 -16.27
C GLY A 102 10.10 8.74 -15.65
N LEU A 103 9.05 9.55 -15.49
CA LEU A 103 7.79 9.06 -14.92
C LEU A 103 6.60 9.76 -15.58
N LYS A 104 5.99 9.08 -16.54
CA LYS A 104 4.81 9.62 -17.23
C LYS A 104 3.70 8.59 -17.20
N THR A 105 2.55 8.99 -16.65
CA THR A 105 1.36 8.15 -16.60
C THR A 105 0.45 8.45 -17.79
N ASP A 106 -0.35 7.45 -18.18
CA ASP A 106 -1.41 7.65 -19.16
C ASP A 106 -2.66 8.24 -18.49
N GLU A 107 -3.76 8.33 -19.22
CA GLU A 107 -5.01 8.90 -18.69
C GLU A 107 -5.63 8.06 -17.58
N ARG A 108 -5.24 6.80 -17.45
CA ARG A 108 -5.67 5.93 -16.36
C ARG A 108 -4.76 6.00 -15.14
N GLY A 109 -3.66 6.76 -15.23
CA GLY A 109 -2.67 6.85 -14.18
C GLY A 109 -1.62 5.74 -14.23
N ILE A 110 -1.52 5.02 -15.34
CA ILE A 110 -0.57 3.91 -15.45
C ILE A 110 0.68 4.37 -16.17
N ALA A 111 1.83 4.17 -15.53
CA ALA A 111 3.15 4.39 -16.12
C ALA A 111 3.70 3.07 -16.62
N LYS A 112 4.31 3.10 -17.80
CA LYS A 112 4.97 1.93 -18.39
C LYS A 112 6.42 2.29 -18.65
N THR A 113 7.34 1.50 -18.11
CA THR A 113 8.77 1.68 -18.29
C THR A 113 9.38 0.31 -18.61
N GLY A 114 9.59 0.05 -19.89
CA GLY A 114 10.03 -1.29 -20.34
C GLY A 114 9.00 -2.34 -19.93
N PRO A 115 9.42 -3.41 -19.23
CA PRO A 115 8.51 -4.46 -18.79
C PRO A 115 7.74 -4.11 -17.51
N PHE A 116 8.02 -2.94 -16.91
CA PHE A 116 7.43 -2.54 -15.64
C PHE A 116 6.21 -1.68 -15.86
N LYS A 117 5.19 -1.86 -15.02
CA LYS A 117 4.02 -1.00 -14.97
C LYS A 117 3.78 -0.58 -13.53
N GLY A 118 3.22 0.61 -13.35
CA GLY A 118 2.90 1.09 -12.03
C GLY A 118 1.80 2.12 -12.03
N ALA A 119 1.10 2.24 -10.92
CA ALA A 119 0.09 3.26 -10.73
C ALA A 119 0.10 3.68 -9.26
N TRP A 120 -0.27 4.94 -9.01
CA TRP A 120 -0.22 5.53 -7.67
C TRP A 120 -1.57 6.11 -7.31
N PHE A 121 -1.93 5.99 -6.04
CA PHE A 121 -3.15 6.59 -5.51
C PHE A 121 -2.92 6.97 -4.06
N LYS A 122 -3.79 7.81 -3.52
CA LYS A 122 -3.67 8.26 -2.15
C LYS A 122 -4.75 7.62 -1.30
N ASP A 123 -4.39 7.32 -0.04
CA ASP A 123 -5.38 6.95 0.96
C ASP A 123 -6.05 8.23 1.53
N PRO A 124 -7.03 8.10 2.43
CA PRO A 124 -7.74 9.29 2.95
C PRO A 124 -6.86 10.30 3.68
N ASP A 125 -5.71 9.88 4.20
CA ASP A 125 -4.77 10.78 4.87
C ASP A 125 -3.80 11.45 3.90
N GLY A 126 -3.81 11.05 2.63
CA GLY A 126 -2.86 11.56 1.65
C GLY A 126 -1.58 10.73 1.54
N ASN A 127 -1.50 9.58 2.20
CA ASN A 127 -0.37 8.67 2.01
C ASN A 127 -0.38 8.14 0.58
N ILE A 128 0.78 8.18 -0.05
CA ILE A 128 0.91 7.76 -1.46
C ILE A 128 1.20 6.28 -1.52
N LEU A 129 0.32 5.55 -2.18
CA LEU A 129 0.39 4.10 -2.33
C LEU A 129 0.63 3.74 -3.79
N ASN A 130 1.30 2.63 -4.01
CA ASN A 130 1.67 2.20 -5.37
C ASN A 130 1.28 0.75 -5.58
N VAL A 131 0.78 0.45 -6.77
CA VAL A 131 0.69 -0.93 -7.27
C VAL A 131 1.66 -1.06 -8.42
N GLY A 132 2.49 -2.08 -8.39
CA GLY A 132 3.55 -2.30 -9.37
C GLY A 132 3.49 -3.70 -9.94
N GLN A 133 3.95 -3.81 -11.19
CA GLN A 133 4.04 -5.08 -11.89
C GLN A 133 5.40 -5.13 -12.54
N GLY A 134 6.16 -6.16 -12.21
CA GLY A 134 7.46 -6.40 -12.82
C GLY A 134 7.33 -7.21 -14.11
N PRO A 135 8.46 -7.65 -14.65
CA PRO A 135 8.42 -8.55 -15.80
C PRO A 135 7.69 -9.82 -15.41
N THR A 136 6.84 -10.31 -16.30
CA THR A 136 6.19 -11.60 -16.07
C THR A 136 7.22 -12.70 -16.21
N SER A 137 7.23 -13.58 -15.25
CA SER A 137 8.11 -14.75 -15.29
C SER A 137 7.49 -15.87 -16.08
#